data_07042b7ad52a43f4d5f0d8aa2bf45d8f
#
_entry.id   07042b7ad52a43f4d5f0d8aa2bf45d8f
#
_cell.length_a   1.000
_cell.length_b   1.000
_cell.length_c   1.000
_cell.angle_alpha   90.00
_cell.angle_beta   90.00
_cell.angle_gamma   90.00
#
_symmetry.space_group_name_H-M   'P 1'
#
loop_
_entity.id
_entity.type
_entity.pdbx_description
1 polymer ?
#
loop_
_entity_poly.entity_id
_entity_poly.type
_entity_poly.pdbx_seq_one_letter_code
_entity_poly.pdbx_strand_id
1 'polypeptide(L)'
;KPAMQRGLTAGRTAFNKQIKSVYYVSPAVISRYSHIGYKKVEMRSDGLIGSIEYAGTVIPLIKYNVTPQKATYGKTPVKAAVKRSESQVELAKSFTAQMPNGHIGIYERKSDSSYPIKQLYGPSVPRMAENAVVLKTVEDRVNEVINNRMEHELDRILNGGS
;
A
#
# COMPACT_ATOMS: atom_id res chain seq x y z
N LYS A 1 -3.46 27.47 0.65
CA LYS A 1 -4.09 26.30 1.35
C LYS A 1 -4.93 25.41 0.42
N PRO A 2 -5.91 25.91 -0.37
CA PRO A 2 -6.75 25.02 -1.19
C PRO A 2 -5.98 24.21 -2.23
N ALA A 3 -4.97 24.79 -2.90
CA ALA A 3 -4.13 24.10 -3.87
C ALA A 3 -3.39 22.92 -3.23
N MET A 4 -2.77 23.13 -2.08
CA MET A 4 -2.07 22.08 -1.33
C MET A 4 -3.01 20.95 -0.91
N GLN A 5 -4.19 21.25 -0.38
CA GLN A 5 -5.18 20.24 0.00
C GLN A 5 -5.63 19.39 -1.20
N ARG A 6 -5.84 20.00 -2.36
CA ARG A 6 -6.17 19.27 -3.59
C ARG A 6 -5.02 18.41 -4.07
N GLY A 7 -3.78 18.92 -3.98
CA GLY A 7 -2.57 18.14 -4.27
C GLY A 7 -2.47 16.88 -3.39
N LEU A 8 -2.63 17.03 -2.08
CA LEU A 8 -2.61 15.89 -1.15
C LEU A 8 -3.73 14.86 -1.43
N THR A 9 -4.92 15.32 -1.77
CA THR A 9 -6.03 14.44 -2.15
C THR A 9 -5.74 13.68 -3.44
N ALA A 10 -5.17 14.36 -4.44
CA ALA A 10 -4.75 13.74 -5.69
C ALA A 10 -3.62 12.73 -5.47
N GLY A 11 -2.66 13.05 -4.60
CA GLY A 11 -1.58 12.15 -4.19
C GLY A 11 -2.10 10.86 -3.56
N ARG A 12 -3.08 10.95 -2.65
CA ARG A 12 -3.73 9.76 -2.07
C ARG A 12 -4.40 8.89 -3.14
N THR A 13 -5.08 9.51 -4.08
CA THR A 13 -5.74 8.78 -5.18
C THR A 13 -4.71 8.09 -6.07
N ALA A 14 -3.63 8.81 -6.43
CA ALA A 14 -2.52 8.26 -7.18
C ALA A 14 -1.85 7.09 -6.44
N PHE A 15 -1.62 7.22 -5.13
CA PHE A 15 -1.09 6.16 -4.30
C PHE A 15 -1.94 4.88 -4.36
N ASN A 16 -3.25 4.99 -4.13
CA ASN A 16 -4.15 3.84 -4.18
C ASN A 16 -4.19 3.17 -5.55
N LYS A 17 -4.06 3.95 -6.63
CA LYS A 17 -3.97 3.43 -7.99
C LYS A 17 -2.62 2.73 -8.22
N GLN A 18 -1.53 3.36 -7.81
CA GLN A 18 -0.18 2.86 -8.05
C GLN A 18 0.15 1.63 -7.22
N ILE A 19 -0.29 1.54 -5.96
CA ILE A 19 -0.13 0.32 -5.17
C ILE A 19 -0.75 -0.89 -5.88
N LYS A 20 -1.95 -0.75 -6.43
CA LYS A 20 -2.63 -1.84 -7.14
C LYS A 20 -1.93 -2.23 -8.44
N SER A 21 -1.22 -1.31 -9.10
CA SER A 21 -0.45 -1.62 -10.30
C SER A 21 0.88 -2.32 -10.00
N VAL A 22 1.48 -2.05 -8.83
CA VAL A 22 2.76 -2.63 -8.43
C VAL A 22 2.58 -3.93 -7.64
N TYR A 23 1.58 -4.00 -6.76
CA TYR A 23 1.38 -5.11 -5.82
C TYR A 23 0.09 -5.89 -6.08
N TYR A 24 0.10 -7.18 -5.78
CA TYR A 24 -1.09 -8.03 -5.77
C TYR A 24 -1.90 -7.81 -4.48
N VAL A 25 -2.51 -6.64 -4.35
CA VAL A 25 -3.31 -6.29 -3.18
C VAL A 25 -4.61 -5.61 -3.59
N SER A 26 -5.72 -5.98 -2.97
CA SER A 26 -7.03 -5.37 -3.23
C SER A 26 -7.26 -4.12 -2.40
N PRO A 27 -8.13 -3.18 -2.84
CA PRO A 27 -8.50 -1.99 -2.07
C PRO A 27 -9.08 -2.32 -0.70
N ALA A 28 -9.88 -3.39 -0.60
CA ALA A 28 -10.46 -3.84 0.66
C ALA A 28 -9.39 -4.29 1.66
N VAL A 29 -8.34 -4.96 1.18
CA VAL A 29 -7.19 -5.36 2.01
C VAL A 29 -6.41 -4.13 2.46
N ILE A 30 -6.13 -3.19 1.56
CA ILE A 30 -5.45 -1.92 1.90
C ILE A 30 -6.23 -1.21 3.01
N SER A 31 -7.54 -1.01 2.83
CA SER A 31 -8.40 -0.32 3.80
C SER A 31 -8.46 -1.04 5.16
N ARG A 32 -8.43 -2.37 5.17
CA ARG A 32 -8.50 -3.17 6.40
C ARG A 32 -7.20 -3.14 7.21
N TYR A 33 -6.05 -3.10 6.55
CA TYR A 33 -4.73 -3.23 7.20
C TYR A 33 -3.95 -1.92 7.27
N SER A 34 -4.53 -0.82 6.79
CA SER A 34 -3.88 0.48 6.85
C SER A 34 -4.85 1.61 7.14
N HIS A 35 -4.27 2.69 7.64
CA HIS A 35 -4.90 3.99 7.77
C HIS A 35 -4.06 5.02 7.01
N ILE A 36 -4.70 5.75 6.11
CA ILE A 36 -4.06 6.83 5.36
C ILE A 36 -4.63 8.14 5.88
N GLY A 37 -3.81 8.84 6.65
CA GLY A 37 -4.14 10.13 7.25
C GLY A 37 -3.59 11.29 6.44
N TYR A 38 -4.15 12.49 6.66
CA TYR A 38 -3.57 13.74 6.21
C TYR A 38 -3.15 14.56 7.42
N LYS A 39 -1.95 15.12 7.37
CA LYS A 39 -1.63 16.23 8.26
C LYS A 39 -2.26 17.50 7.74
N LYS A 40 -2.70 18.33 8.68
CA LYS A 40 -3.21 19.67 8.40
C LYS A 40 -2.16 20.47 7.65
N VAL A 41 -2.60 21.14 6.59
CA VAL A 41 -1.75 22.10 5.87
C VAL A 41 -1.48 23.30 6.76
N GLU A 42 -0.22 23.51 7.13
CA GLU A 42 0.24 24.58 8.02
C GLU A 42 1.12 25.56 7.29
N MET A 43 1.01 26.82 7.67
CA MET A 43 1.94 27.87 7.25
C MET A 43 3.11 27.90 8.23
N ARG A 44 4.33 27.80 7.74
CA ARG A 44 5.56 27.98 8.51
C ARG A 44 6.35 29.16 7.96
N SER A 45 7.43 29.53 8.65
CA SER A 45 8.31 30.64 8.22
C SER A 45 8.94 30.42 6.83
N ASP A 46 9.14 29.15 6.45
CA ASP A 46 9.75 28.70 5.19
C ASP A 46 8.74 28.31 4.12
N GLY A 47 7.42 28.40 4.41
CA GLY A 47 6.37 28.14 3.43
C GLY A 47 5.19 27.31 3.93
N LEU A 48 4.44 26.75 2.98
CA LEU A 48 3.25 25.96 3.22
C LEU A 48 3.62 24.47 3.23
N ILE A 49 3.41 23.80 4.34
CA ILE A 49 3.72 22.37 4.50
C ILE A 49 2.44 21.56 4.64
N GLY A 50 2.39 20.45 3.91
CA GLY A 50 1.35 19.43 4.07
C GLY A 50 1.94 18.04 3.86
N SER A 51 1.39 17.04 4.54
CA SER A 51 1.88 15.66 4.43
C SER A 51 0.75 14.63 4.33
N ILE A 52 1.05 13.51 3.70
CA ILE A 52 0.21 12.31 3.73
C ILE A 52 0.91 11.29 4.62
N GLU A 53 0.22 10.78 5.60
CA GLU A 53 0.74 9.75 6.51
C GLU A 53 0.15 8.39 6.16
N TYR A 54 1.02 7.40 6.12
CA TYR A 54 0.65 6.00 5.91
C TYR A 54 0.97 5.21 7.18
N ALA A 55 -0.06 4.75 7.86
CA ALA A 55 0.06 3.86 9.00
C ALA A 55 -0.58 2.50 8.67
N GLY A 56 -0.09 1.43 9.27
CA GLY A 56 -0.67 0.11 9.05
C GLY A 56 0.18 -1.02 9.58
N THR A 57 -0.42 -2.19 9.59
CA THR A 57 0.21 -3.44 10.00
C THR A 57 0.63 -4.27 8.81
N VAL A 58 1.44 -5.30 9.05
CA VAL A 58 1.80 -6.30 8.04
C VAL A 58 0.56 -7.02 7.52
N ILE A 59 0.51 -7.29 6.24
CA ILE A 59 -0.62 -7.95 5.59
C ILE A 59 -0.34 -9.44 5.49
N PRO A 60 -1.24 -10.34 5.95
CA PRO A 60 -1.05 -11.78 5.79
C PRO A 60 -0.78 -12.16 4.34
N LEU A 61 0.23 -13.01 4.10
CA LEU A 61 0.69 -13.36 2.74
C LEU A 61 -0.43 -13.96 1.88
N ILE A 62 -1.40 -14.65 2.50
CA ILE A 62 -2.58 -15.20 1.81
C ILE A 62 -3.45 -14.15 1.09
N LYS A 63 -3.29 -12.85 1.40
CA LYS A 63 -4.02 -11.74 0.78
C LYS A 63 -3.39 -11.25 -0.53
N TYR A 64 -2.23 -11.79 -0.89
CA TYR A 64 -1.54 -11.54 -2.15
C TYR A 64 -1.84 -12.61 -3.19
N ASN A 65 -1.07 -12.64 -4.28
CA ASN A 65 -1.18 -13.68 -5.30
C ASN A 65 -0.53 -14.98 -4.82
N VAL A 66 -1.31 -15.87 -4.26
CA VAL A 66 -0.86 -17.11 -3.65
C VAL A 66 -1.63 -18.30 -4.20
N THR A 67 -0.96 -19.42 -4.34
CA THR A 67 -1.54 -20.71 -4.72
C THR A 67 -0.97 -21.81 -3.80
N PRO A 68 -1.80 -22.64 -3.16
CA PRO A 68 -3.27 -22.62 -3.10
C PRO A 68 -3.80 -21.59 -2.10
N GLN A 69 -5.00 -21.05 -2.36
CA GLN A 69 -5.68 -20.13 -1.41
C GLN A 69 -6.53 -20.88 -0.37
N LYS A 70 -6.79 -22.16 -0.60
CA LYS A 70 -7.53 -23.04 0.33
C LYS A 70 -6.54 -23.79 1.22
N ALA A 71 -6.98 -24.16 2.42
CA ALA A 71 -6.19 -24.96 3.35
C ALA A 71 -5.90 -26.35 2.75
N THR A 72 -4.63 -26.67 2.55
CA THR A 72 -4.16 -27.95 2.01
C THR A 72 -3.33 -28.75 3.00
N TYR A 73 -3.02 -28.15 4.14
CA TYR A 73 -2.27 -28.78 5.25
C TYR A 73 -0.96 -29.44 4.79
N GLY A 74 -0.27 -28.84 3.82
CA GLY A 74 1.01 -29.31 3.32
C GLY A 74 0.95 -30.33 2.17
N LYS A 75 -0.25 -30.68 1.68
CA LYS A 75 -0.40 -31.59 0.53
C LYS A 75 0.01 -30.96 -0.80
N THR A 76 0.03 -29.65 -0.88
CA THR A 76 0.35 -28.89 -2.10
C THR A 76 1.38 -27.82 -1.75
N PRO A 77 2.48 -27.70 -2.51
CA PRO A 77 3.45 -26.62 -2.32
C PRO A 77 2.79 -25.24 -2.44
N VAL A 78 3.21 -24.32 -1.57
CA VAL A 78 2.73 -22.93 -1.60
C VAL A 78 3.61 -22.13 -2.53
N LYS A 79 2.99 -21.41 -3.46
CA LYS A 79 3.65 -20.43 -4.32
C LYS A 79 3.05 -19.07 -4.08
N ALA A 80 3.89 -18.04 -4.04
CA ALA A 80 3.45 -16.68 -3.77
C ALA A 80 4.19 -15.65 -4.63
N ALA A 81 3.48 -14.59 -5.02
CA ALA A 81 4.05 -13.38 -5.57
C ALA A 81 3.40 -12.17 -4.88
N VAL A 82 4.22 -11.22 -4.46
CA VAL A 82 3.80 -9.99 -3.80
C VAL A 82 3.67 -8.86 -4.81
N LYS A 83 4.64 -8.70 -5.70
CA LYS A 83 4.63 -7.71 -6.78
C LYS A 83 4.16 -8.32 -8.08
N ARG A 84 3.50 -7.49 -8.90
CA ARG A 84 3.01 -7.92 -10.23
C ARG A 84 4.12 -8.16 -11.24
N SER A 85 5.28 -7.55 -11.04
CA SER A 85 6.49 -7.77 -11.84
C SER A 85 7.19 -9.10 -11.54
N GLU A 86 6.79 -9.80 -10.48
CA GLU A 86 7.41 -11.04 -10.02
C GLU A 86 6.50 -12.24 -10.34
N SER A 87 7.10 -13.34 -10.76
CA SER A 87 6.42 -14.63 -10.87
C SER A 87 6.23 -15.23 -9.48
N GLN A 88 5.25 -16.12 -9.34
CA GLN A 88 5.09 -16.87 -8.10
C GLN A 88 6.31 -17.75 -7.84
N VAL A 89 6.88 -17.61 -6.64
CA VAL A 89 8.01 -18.42 -6.15
C VAL A 89 7.49 -19.43 -5.14
N GLU A 90 8.00 -20.66 -5.21
CA GLU A 90 7.68 -21.69 -4.24
C GLU A 90 8.34 -21.40 -2.89
N LEU A 91 7.54 -21.48 -1.84
CA LEU A 91 7.98 -21.24 -0.47
C LEU A 91 8.25 -22.58 0.21
N ALA A 92 9.52 -22.91 0.37
CA ALA A 92 9.94 -24.14 1.04
C ALA A 92 9.38 -24.22 2.47
N LYS A 93 9.04 -25.45 2.92
CA LYS A 93 8.50 -25.73 4.26
C LYS A 93 7.22 -24.95 4.63
N SER A 94 6.55 -24.33 3.65
CA SER A 94 5.31 -23.57 3.87
C SER A 94 4.08 -24.37 3.46
N PHE A 95 2.97 -24.08 4.12
CA PHE A 95 1.67 -24.69 3.86
C PHE A 95 0.53 -23.74 4.16
N THR A 96 -0.60 -23.96 3.50
CA THR A 96 -1.86 -23.26 3.82
C THR A 96 -2.65 -24.08 4.84
N ALA A 97 -3.09 -23.43 5.90
CA ALA A 97 -3.94 -24.04 6.92
C ALA A 97 -5.04 -23.10 7.38
N GLN A 98 -6.13 -23.69 7.85
CA GLN A 98 -7.19 -22.97 8.56
C GLN A 98 -7.03 -23.22 10.05
N MET A 99 -6.99 -22.14 10.83
CA MET A 99 -6.92 -22.21 12.28
C MET A 99 -8.31 -22.44 12.88
N PRO A 100 -8.41 -22.88 14.16
CA PRO A 100 -9.69 -23.13 14.82
C PRO A 100 -10.66 -21.95 14.82
N ASN A 101 -10.14 -20.72 14.77
CA ASN A 101 -10.93 -19.50 14.65
C ASN A 101 -11.41 -19.19 13.21
N GLY A 102 -11.25 -20.13 12.27
CA GLY A 102 -11.65 -19.97 10.87
C GLY A 102 -10.66 -19.19 10.00
N HIS A 103 -9.57 -18.63 10.57
CA HIS A 103 -8.58 -17.88 9.81
C HIS A 103 -7.75 -18.80 8.92
N ILE A 104 -7.74 -18.51 7.61
CA ILE A 104 -6.86 -19.19 6.65
C ILE A 104 -5.60 -18.34 6.48
N GLY A 105 -4.43 -18.98 6.61
CA GLY A 105 -3.14 -18.34 6.47
C GLY A 105 -2.11 -19.24 5.81
N ILE A 106 -0.97 -18.67 5.50
CA ILE A 106 0.24 -19.41 5.09
C ILE A 106 1.15 -19.48 6.29
N TYR A 107 1.59 -20.67 6.61
CA TYR A 107 2.44 -20.96 7.75
C TYR A 107 3.71 -21.66 7.29
N GLU A 108 4.79 -21.40 8.00
CA GLU A 108 6.09 -22.05 7.83
C GLU A 108 6.44 -22.83 9.09
N ARG A 109 6.99 -24.03 8.92
CA ARG A 109 7.55 -24.81 10.05
C ARG A 109 8.96 -24.31 10.34
N LYS A 110 9.22 -24.00 11.61
CA LYS A 110 10.55 -23.55 12.07
C LYS A 110 11.55 -24.71 12.20
N SER A 111 11.05 -25.93 12.27
CA SER A 111 11.83 -27.17 12.38
C SER A 111 11.16 -28.27 11.55
N ASP A 112 11.71 -29.46 11.56
CA ASP A 112 11.10 -30.65 10.93
C ASP A 112 9.91 -31.20 11.74
N SER A 113 9.72 -30.70 12.98
CA SER A 113 8.56 -31.00 13.81
C SER A 113 7.31 -30.23 13.35
N SER A 114 6.12 -30.75 13.75
CA SER A 114 4.83 -30.13 13.45
C SER A 114 4.70 -28.72 14.04
N TYR A 115 5.36 -28.41 15.13
CA TYR A 115 5.40 -27.14 15.85
C TYR A 115 6.83 -26.78 16.26
N PRO A 116 7.16 -25.50 16.46
CA PRO A 116 6.30 -24.33 16.27
C PRO A 116 6.14 -23.92 14.79
N ILE A 117 4.98 -23.35 14.47
CA ILE A 117 4.68 -22.76 13.16
C ILE A 117 4.67 -21.23 13.25
N LYS A 118 5.02 -20.57 12.16
CA LYS A 118 5.01 -19.10 12.04
C LYS A 118 4.14 -18.71 10.85
N GLN A 119 3.21 -17.78 11.05
CA GLN A 119 2.45 -17.20 9.93
C GLN A 119 3.36 -16.31 9.08
N LEU A 120 3.20 -16.41 7.76
CA LEU A 120 3.92 -15.57 6.81
C LEU A 120 3.09 -14.34 6.44
N TYR A 121 3.79 -13.22 6.30
CA TYR A 121 3.23 -11.92 5.98
C TYR A 121 3.97 -11.33 4.78
N GLY A 122 3.26 -10.52 4.01
CA GLY A 122 3.84 -9.62 3.04
C GLY A 122 4.06 -8.22 3.63
N PRO A 123 4.48 -7.25 2.80
CA PRO A 123 4.76 -5.89 3.23
C PRO A 123 3.51 -5.19 3.76
N SER A 124 3.69 -4.27 4.72
CA SER A 124 2.65 -3.33 5.14
C SER A 124 2.46 -2.22 4.11
N VAL A 125 1.34 -1.50 4.17
CA VAL A 125 1.09 -0.36 3.28
C VAL A 125 2.13 0.76 3.44
N PRO A 126 2.60 1.13 4.65
CA PRO A 126 3.74 2.04 4.79
C PRO A 126 4.98 1.56 4.03
N ARG A 127 5.31 0.28 4.11
CA ARG A 127 6.45 -0.29 3.38
C ARG A 127 6.27 -0.27 1.85
N MET A 128 5.03 -0.40 1.38
CA MET A 128 4.72 -0.24 -0.05
C MET A 128 4.86 1.22 -0.50
N ALA A 129 4.56 2.19 0.38
CA ALA A 129 4.71 3.61 0.11
C ALA A 129 6.18 4.03 -0.09
N GLU A 130 7.11 3.35 0.57
CA GLU A 130 8.56 3.57 0.40
C GLU A 130 9.10 3.07 -0.96
N ASN A 131 8.31 2.34 -1.74
CA ASN A 131 8.72 1.89 -3.07
C ASN A 131 8.94 3.10 -3.99
N ALA A 132 10.12 3.19 -4.59
CA ALA A 132 10.54 4.35 -5.38
C ALA A 132 9.57 4.67 -6.54
N VAL A 133 8.99 3.67 -7.20
CA VAL A 133 8.03 3.85 -8.28
C VAL A 133 6.72 4.42 -7.75
N VAL A 134 6.26 3.92 -6.59
CA VAL A 134 5.03 4.42 -5.93
C VAL A 134 5.24 5.84 -5.46
N LEU A 135 6.34 6.09 -4.74
CA LEU A 135 6.67 7.41 -4.18
C LEU A 135 6.76 8.47 -5.28
N LYS A 136 7.58 8.20 -6.32
CA LYS A 136 7.73 9.12 -7.45
C LYS A 136 6.40 9.45 -8.12
N THR A 137 5.55 8.47 -8.39
CA THR A 137 4.24 8.69 -9.02
C THR A 137 3.34 9.58 -8.15
N VAL A 138 3.39 9.40 -6.84
CA VAL A 138 2.61 10.22 -5.89
C VAL A 138 3.12 11.66 -5.87
N GLU A 139 4.44 11.84 -5.75
CA GLU A 139 5.09 13.16 -5.75
C GLU A 139 4.82 13.93 -7.04
N ASP A 140 5.01 13.30 -8.19
CA ASP A 140 4.75 13.90 -9.50
C ASP A 140 3.30 14.38 -9.61
N ARG A 141 2.34 13.57 -9.16
CA ARG A 141 0.92 13.92 -9.18
C ARG A 141 0.55 15.05 -8.21
N VAL A 142 1.13 15.06 -7.03
CA VAL A 142 0.93 16.15 -6.06
C VAL A 142 1.45 17.46 -6.63
N ASN A 143 2.66 17.47 -7.16
CA ASN A 143 3.30 18.65 -7.72
C ASN A 143 2.53 19.18 -8.94
N GLU A 144 2.12 18.32 -9.86
CA GLU A 144 1.29 18.67 -11.02
C GLU A 144 0.01 19.42 -10.59
N VAL A 145 -0.73 18.84 -9.63
CA VAL A 145 -2.00 19.44 -9.19
C VAL A 145 -1.78 20.76 -8.45
N ILE A 146 -0.70 20.87 -7.66
CA ILE A 146 -0.37 22.11 -6.96
C ILE A 146 -0.01 23.20 -7.97
N ASN A 147 0.87 22.92 -8.92
CA ASN A 147 1.34 23.89 -9.92
C ASN A 147 0.18 24.39 -10.78
N ASN A 148 -0.62 23.50 -11.37
CA ASN A 148 -1.78 23.88 -12.17
C ASN A 148 -2.76 24.77 -11.38
N ARG A 149 -2.91 24.49 -10.10
CA ARG A 149 -3.81 25.29 -9.25
C ARG A 149 -3.22 26.66 -8.90
N MET A 150 -1.92 26.73 -8.69
CA MET A 150 -1.23 27.99 -8.44
C MET A 150 -1.29 28.90 -9.68
N GLU A 151 -1.07 28.35 -10.88
CA GLU A 151 -1.20 29.08 -12.14
C GLU A 151 -2.61 29.67 -12.30
N HIS A 152 -3.65 28.86 -12.10
CA HIS A 152 -5.04 29.35 -12.15
C HIS A 152 -5.35 30.45 -11.13
N GLU A 153 -4.84 30.37 -9.92
CA GLU A 153 -5.04 31.39 -8.90
C GLU A 153 -4.28 32.68 -9.25
N LEU A 154 -3.07 32.54 -9.79
CA LEU A 154 -2.30 33.71 -10.28
C LEU A 154 -2.99 34.38 -11.46
N ASP A 155 -3.45 33.65 -12.46
CA ASP A 155 -4.19 34.18 -13.60
C ASP A 155 -5.45 34.91 -13.16
N ARG A 156 -6.17 34.38 -12.18
CA ARG A 156 -7.34 35.03 -11.62
C ARG A 156 -7.02 36.37 -10.95
N ILE A 157 -5.91 36.43 -10.21
CA ILE A 157 -5.48 37.66 -9.54
C ILE A 157 -4.97 38.68 -10.54
N LEU A 158 -4.19 38.28 -11.54
CA LEU A 158 -3.59 39.16 -12.52
C LEU A 158 -4.61 39.72 -13.54
N ASN A 159 -5.59 38.87 -13.92
CA ASN A 159 -6.59 39.22 -14.91
C ASN A 159 -7.89 39.80 -14.31
N GLY A 160 -7.88 40.20 -13.03
CA GLY A 160 -8.99 40.87 -12.37
C GLY A 160 -10.25 40.02 -12.28
N GLY A 161 -10.10 38.78 -11.83
CA GLY A 161 -11.25 37.89 -11.62
C GLY A 161 -12.23 38.46 -10.61
N SER A 162 -13.35 38.89 -11.11
CA SER A 162 -14.57 39.24 -10.37
C SER A 162 -15.18 37.97 -9.79
#